data_fb2aedc23e767919b6bb237e91b212fb
#
_entry.id   fb2aedc23e767919b6bb237e91b212fb
#
_cell.length_a   1.000
_cell.length_b   1.000
_cell.length_c   1.000
_cell.angle_alpha   90.00
_cell.angle_beta   90.00
_cell.angle_gamma   90.00
#
_symmetry.space_group_name_H-M   'P 1'
#
loop_
_entity.id
_entity.type
_entity.pdbx_description
1 polymer ?
#
loop_
_entity_poly.entity_id
_entity_poly.type
_entity_poly.pdbx_seq_one_letter_code
_entity_poly.pdbx_strand_id
1 'polypeptide(L)'
;MQSLVVSLLLVAEALGSLLPEMDADFGMRVFREALRSPSSERNLVFSPYGVSTVMGMVQLGAAGQTYAQVRDAMGYAVQGRGVPQTLRKIHASLSGEDALQTASAAFVDRMLSLEKPFRRGLAKVFQQSPKQVDFTDTPTATAVVNHWVSDNTMGMLPHFLSSDALSSETRLLLLNAIHFQGKWKVPFDPQDTRQRLFHCANGSSVLVPMMQQTARFEYGEFMTPDGVDYDVIELPYQGDTLSMLLVSPFEKDVPLSALTPGLNGALLREWRRGLRRVSRQLVLPRFSIETESELNGALAGLGMRDMFNQQRADFTRVTMEEPLFVSKVLQKVKIEVDEEGTKGSAVTAAILFSRMAVLEITLDRPFLFLVQHKPTGAVLFMGQVMEPAGK
;
A
#
# COMPACT_ATOMS: atom_id res chain seq x y z
N MET A 1 -36.31 16.77 16.09
CA MET A 1 -35.59 16.80 14.79
C MET A 1 -34.15 17.31 14.92
N GLN A 2 -33.87 18.42 15.60
CA GLN A 2 -32.51 18.94 15.78
C GLN A 2 -31.55 17.94 16.48
N SER A 3 -31.98 17.25 17.53
CA SER A 3 -31.14 16.24 18.24
C SER A 3 -30.78 15.04 17.36
N LEU A 4 -31.70 14.59 16.50
CA LEU A 4 -31.42 13.46 15.57
C LEU A 4 -30.44 13.88 14.46
N VAL A 5 -30.52 15.10 13.96
CA VAL A 5 -29.62 15.66 12.96
C VAL A 5 -28.19 15.83 13.51
N VAL A 6 -28.10 16.33 14.75
CA VAL A 6 -26.81 16.49 15.46
C VAL A 6 -26.18 15.12 15.74
N SER A 7 -26.97 14.14 16.22
CA SER A 7 -26.49 12.76 16.46
C SER A 7 -26.03 12.10 15.16
N LEU A 8 -26.75 12.30 14.05
CA LEU A 8 -26.39 11.75 12.75
C LEU A 8 -25.16 12.46 12.12
N LEU A 9 -24.94 13.73 12.43
CA LEU A 9 -23.72 14.46 12.02
C LEU A 9 -22.50 13.97 12.81
N LEU A 10 -22.63 13.79 14.12
CA LEU A 10 -21.56 13.26 14.97
C LEU A 10 -21.14 11.83 14.57
N VAL A 11 -22.09 10.97 14.21
CA VAL A 11 -21.81 9.61 13.70
C VAL A 11 -21.10 9.66 12.34
N ALA A 12 -21.48 10.60 11.47
CA ALA A 12 -20.84 10.75 10.16
C ALA A 12 -19.41 11.30 10.27
N GLU A 13 -19.16 12.23 11.21
CA GLU A 13 -17.83 12.74 11.52
C GLU A 13 -16.95 11.65 12.17
N ALA A 14 -17.51 10.87 13.08
CA ALA A 14 -16.82 9.73 13.70
C ALA A 14 -16.45 8.64 12.67
N LEU A 15 -17.35 8.30 11.75
CA LEU A 15 -17.05 7.38 10.63
C LEU A 15 -15.98 7.96 9.69
N GLY A 16 -16.04 9.25 9.39
CA GLY A 16 -15.04 9.93 8.57
C GLY A 16 -13.64 9.91 9.19
N SER A 17 -13.55 10.03 10.54
CA SER A 17 -12.28 9.98 11.27
C SER A 17 -11.72 8.56 11.39
N LEU A 18 -12.55 7.53 11.36
CA LEU A 18 -12.15 6.12 11.42
C LEU A 18 -11.84 5.51 10.04
N LEU A 19 -12.29 6.14 8.95
CA LEU A 19 -12.13 5.58 7.62
C LEU A 19 -10.68 5.26 7.24
N PRO A 20 -9.68 6.13 7.50
CA PRO A 20 -8.29 5.81 7.18
C PRO A 20 -7.77 4.57 7.91
N GLU A 21 -8.27 4.33 9.12
CA GLU A 21 -7.92 3.15 9.90
C GLU A 21 -8.59 1.89 9.36
N MET A 22 -9.86 1.96 9.00
CA MET A 22 -10.58 0.85 8.37
C MET A 22 -9.96 0.49 7.03
N ASP A 23 -9.53 1.49 6.28
CA ASP A 23 -8.84 1.34 5.01
C ASP A 23 -7.46 0.67 5.18
N ALA A 24 -6.67 1.12 6.15
CA ALA A 24 -5.41 0.52 6.51
C ALA A 24 -5.60 -0.92 7.01
N ASP A 25 -6.60 -1.18 7.85
CA ASP A 25 -6.92 -2.53 8.34
C ASP A 25 -7.28 -3.48 7.21
N PHE A 26 -8.12 -3.05 6.28
CA PHE A 26 -8.44 -3.83 5.09
C PHE A 26 -7.18 -4.18 4.28
N GLY A 27 -6.35 -3.17 3.96
CA GLY A 27 -5.12 -3.37 3.23
C GLY A 27 -4.14 -4.31 3.93
N MET A 28 -4.00 -4.21 5.26
CA MET A 28 -3.16 -5.11 6.05
C MET A 28 -3.68 -6.55 6.06
N ARG A 29 -5.00 -6.75 6.05
CA ARG A 29 -5.60 -8.09 5.92
C ARG A 29 -5.33 -8.69 4.53
N VAL A 30 -5.41 -7.89 3.46
CA VAL A 30 -5.03 -8.35 2.10
C VAL A 30 -3.55 -8.71 2.05
N PHE A 31 -2.68 -7.89 2.64
CA PHE A 31 -1.24 -8.18 2.73
C PHE A 31 -0.97 -9.50 3.45
N ARG A 32 -1.61 -9.75 4.58
CA ARG A 32 -1.47 -11.02 5.32
C ARG A 32 -1.93 -12.23 4.50
N GLU A 33 -3.03 -12.10 3.73
CA GLU A 33 -3.46 -13.17 2.82
C GLU A 33 -2.44 -13.39 1.68
N ALA A 34 -1.86 -12.32 1.15
CA ALA A 34 -0.81 -12.43 0.13
C ALA A 34 0.44 -13.15 0.66
N LEU A 35 0.79 -12.95 1.93
CA LEU A 35 1.90 -13.64 2.60
C LEU A 35 1.64 -15.13 2.89
N ARG A 36 0.41 -15.62 2.79
CA ARG A 36 0.10 -17.08 2.91
C ARG A 36 0.51 -17.88 1.69
N SER A 37 0.85 -17.22 0.59
CA SER A 37 1.40 -17.89 -0.60
C SER A 37 2.78 -18.50 -0.32
N PRO A 38 3.19 -19.57 -1.04
CA PRO A 38 4.53 -20.15 -0.94
C PRO A 38 5.70 -19.18 -1.19
N SER A 39 5.41 -17.99 -1.68
CA SER A 39 6.38 -16.90 -1.86
C SER A 39 6.59 -16.01 -0.61
N SER A 40 6.10 -16.41 0.56
CA SER A 40 6.17 -15.63 1.81
C SER A 40 7.59 -15.31 2.31
N GLU A 41 8.60 -16.04 1.82
CA GLU A 41 10.02 -15.82 2.16
C GLU A 41 10.75 -14.87 1.20
N ARG A 42 10.00 -14.18 0.32
CA ARG A 42 10.56 -13.22 -0.63
C ARG A 42 10.27 -11.79 -0.23
N ASN A 43 11.05 -10.88 -0.81
CA ASN A 43 10.70 -9.48 -0.77
C ASN A 43 9.30 -9.28 -1.33
N LEU A 44 8.51 -8.48 -0.64
CA LEU A 44 7.16 -8.12 -1.06
C LEU A 44 6.93 -6.65 -0.75
N VAL A 45 6.44 -5.91 -1.72
CA VAL A 45 5.88 -4.58 -1.51
C VAL A 45 4.44 -4.54 -2.03
N PHE A 46 3.58 -3.91 -1.28
CA PHE A 46 2.15 -3.88 -1.49
C PHE A 46 1.60 -2.49 -1.15
N SER A 47 0.54 -2.06 -1.82
CA SER A 47 -0.13 -0.79 -1.51
C SER A 47 -1.51 -1.02 -0.91
N PRO A 48 -1.69 -0.87 0.42
CA PRO A 48 -3.00 -0.86 1.06
C PRO A 48 -3.95 0.16 0.44
N TYR A 49 -3.52 1.41 0.30
CA TYR A 49 -4.29 2.48 -0.33
C TYR A 49 -4.72 2.14 -1.76
N GLY A 50 -3.82 1.56 -2.56
CA GLY A 50 -4.10 1.20 -3.94
C GLY A 50 -5.18 0.14 -4.06
N VAL A 51 -5.11 -0.94 -3.26
CA VAL A 51 -6.11 -2.01 -3.28
C VAL A 51 -7.47 -1.51 -2.78
N SER A 52 -7.49 -0.69 -1.73
CA SER A 52 -8.72 -0.10 -1.21
C SER A 52 -9.39 0.80 -2.25
N THR A 53 -8.61 1.59 -2.99
CA THR A 53 -9.12 2.43 -4.08
C THR A 53 -9.80 1.58 -5.14
N VAL A 54 -9.15 0.52 -5.60
CA VAL A 54 -9.70 -0.37 -6.65
C VAL A 54 -10.91 -1.13 -6.14
N MET A 55 -10.88 -1.65 -4.91
CA MET A 55 -12.05 -2.33 -4.31
C MET A 55 -13.21 -1.36 -4.05
N GLY A 56 -12.94 -0.11 -3.78
CA GLY A 56 -13.96 0.93 -3.73
C GLY A 56 -14.66 1.15 -5.07
N MET A 57 -13.91 1.08 -6.18
CA MET A 57 -14.50 1.12 -7.55
C MET A 57 -15.37 -0.10 -7.80
N VAL A 58 -14.92 -1.31 -7.39
CA VAL A 58 -15.71 -2.54 -7.44
C VAL A 58 -17.02 -2.40 -6.68
N GLN A 59 -16.96 -1.88 -5.46
CA GLN A 59 -18.14 -1.70 -4.61
C GLN A 59 -19.20 -0.78 -5.24
N LEU A 60 -18.78 0.24 -6.01
CA LEU A 60 -19.71 1.11 -6.74
C LEU A 60 -20.47 0.37 -7.85
N GLY A 61 -19.83 -0.63 -8.47
CA GLY A 61 -20.39 -1.40 -9.57
C GLY A 61 -21.12 -2.68 -9.15
N ALA A 62 -20.82 -3.18 -7.96
CA ALA A 62 -21.38 -4.42 -7.44
C ALA A 62 -22.79 -4.24 -6.88
N ALA A 63 -23.61 -5.31 -6.98
CA ALA A 63 -24.94 -5.40 -6.40
C ALA A 63 -25.09 -6.70 -5.62
N GLY A 64 -26.24 -6.91 -4.96
CA GLY A 64 -26.59 -8.15 -4.29
C GLY A 64 -25.51 -8.68 -3.34
N GLN A 65 -25.25 -9.98 -3.42
CA GLN A 65 -24.27 -10.67 -2.57
C GLN A 65 -22.82 -10.22 -2.87
N THR A 66 -22.51 -9.95 -4.14
CA THR A 66 -21.19 -9.42 -4.53
C THR A 66 -20.87 -8.11 -3.80
N TYR A 67 -21.84 -7.18 -3.78
CA TYR A 67 -21.71 -5.95 -3.01
C TYR A 67 -21.52 -6.19 -1.50
N ALA A 68 -22.32 -7.08 -0.93
CA ALA A 68 -22.23 -7.40 0.49
C ALA A 68 -20.86 -7.95 0.89
N GLN A 69 -20.31 -8.91 0.12
CA GLN A 69 -18.98 -9.47 0.35
C GLN A 69 -17.88 -8.41 0.29
N VAL A 70 -17.91 -7.52 -0.70
CA VAL A 70 -16.90 -6.45 -0.84
C VAL A 70 -17.01 -5.45 0.31
N ARG A 71 -18.24 -4.99 0.63
CA ARG A 71 -18.48 -4.07 1.74
C ARG A 71 -18.00 -4.65 3.09
N ASP A 72 -18.34 -5.89 3.36
CA ASP A 72 -18.03 -6.54 4.63
C ASP A 72 -16.52 -6.80 4.77
N ALA A 73 -15.86 -7.16 3.68
CA ALA A 73 -14.42 -7.31 3.64
C ALA A 73 -13.69 -5.96 3.81
N MET A 74 -14.17 -4.88 3.17
CA MET A 74 -13.59 -3.54 3.35
C MET A 74 -13.90 -2.93 4.72
N GLY A 75 -15.01 -3.36 5.36
CA GLY A 75 -15.47 -2.83 6.64
C GLY A 75 -16.28 -1.54 6.53
N TYR A 76 -16.44 -0.97 5.33
CA TYR A 76 -17.23 0.26 5.09
C TYR A 76 -17.92 0.25 3.73
N ALA A 77 -18.98 1.07 3.62
CA ALA A 77 -19.66 1.32 2.37
C ALA A 77 -19.15 2.60 1.72
N VAL A 78 -18.62 2.51 0.49
CA VAL A 78 -18.08 3.66 -0.25
C VAL A 78 -19.14 4.77 -0.45
N GLN A 79 -20.41 4.39 -0.61
CA GLN A 79 -21.54 5.34 -0.70
C GLN A 79 -22.13 5.70 0.68
N GLY A 80 -21.52 5.21 1.76
CA GLY A 80 -21.93 5.53 3.13
C GLY A 80 -21.83 7.04 3.42
N ARG A 81 -22.61 7.48 4.41
CA ARG A 81 -22.65 8.89 4.79
C ARG A 81 -21.25 9.39 5.22
N GLY A 82 -20.75 10.44 4.59
CA GLY A 82 -19.44 11.03 4.87
C GLY A 82 -18.26 10.34 4.19
N VAL A 83 -18.37 9.06 3.77
CA VAL A 83 -17.28 8.28 3.18
C VAL A 83 -16.81 8.87 1.84
N PRO A 84 -17.69 9.23 0.86
CA PRO A 84 -17.23 9.81 -0.40
C PRO A 84 -16.45 11.10 -0.23
N GLN A 85 -16.83 11.92 0.75
CA GLN A 85 -16.14 13.18 1.05
C GLN A 85 -14.75 12.92 1.63
N THR A 86 -14.65 11.97 2.55
CA THR A 86 -13.37 11.59 3.17
C THR A 86 -12.43 10.97 2.15
N LEU A 87 -12.88 10.03 1.31
CA LEU A 87 -12.08 9.44 0.23
C LEU A 87 -11.55 10.51 -0.73
N ARG A 88 -12.38 11.48 -1.14
CA ARG A 88 -11.93 12.61 -1.97
C ARG A 88 -10.87 13.47 -1.29
N LYS A 89 -11.02 13.74 0.01
CA LYS A 89 -10.02 14.51 0.77
C LYS A 89 -8.69 13.78 0.83
N ILE A 90 -8.71 12.47 1.09
CA ILE A 90 -7.51 11.63 1.10
C ILE A 90 -6.86 11.69 -0.29
N HIS A 91 -7.62 11.43 -1.33
CA HIS A 91 -7.13 11.41 -2.70
C HIS A 91 -6.54 12.78 -3.12
N ALA A 92 -7.24 13.88 -2.84
CA ALA A 92 -6.75 15.23 -3.13
C ALA A 92 -5.48 15.58 -2.35
N SER A 93 -5.37 15.15 -1.09
CA SER A 93 -4.16 15.36 -0.28
C SER A 93 -2.98 14.58 -0.83
N LEU A 94 -3.19 13.34 -1.29
CA LEU A 94 -2.14 12.51 -1.85
C LEU A 94 -1.71 12.94 -3.26
N SER A 95 -2.62 13.49 -4.06
CA SER A 95 -2.31 14.03 -5.40
C SER A 95 -1.40 15.26 -5.35
N GLY A 96 -1.24 15.89 -4.19
CA GLY A 96 -0.31 16.98 -3.95
C GLY A 96 1.09 16.54 -3.54
N GLU A 97 1.32 15.24 -3.33
CA GLU A 97 2.62 14.69 -2.91
C GLU A 97 3.46 14.35 -4.14
N ASP A 98 4.46 15.15 -4.45
CA ASP A 98 5.38 14.95 -5.59
C ASP A 98 6.11 13.59 -5.53
N ALA A 99 6.29 13.07 -4.32
CA ALA A 99 6.93 11.79 -4.06
C ALA A 99 6.09 10.58 -4.48
N LEU A 100 4.79 10.74 -4.77
CA LEU A 100 3.84 9.66 -4.98
C LEU A 100 3.25 9.72 -6.39
N GLN A 101 3.49 8.67 -7.18
CA GLN A 101 2.85 8.47 -8.47
C GLN A 101 1.90 7.28 -8.36
N THR A 102 0.62 7.49 -8.57
CA THR A 102 -0.40 6.43 -8.47
C THR A 102 -1.35 6.44 -9.64
N ALA A 103 -1.60 5.27 -10.19
CA ALA A 103 -2.54 5.01 -11.27
C ALA A 103 -3.48 3.87 -10.86
N SER A 104 -4.76 4.19 -10.69
CA SER A 104 -5.80 3.20 -10.39
C SER A 104 -6.90 3.30 -11.42
N ALA A 105 -7.29 2.18 -12.03
CA ALA A 105 -8.33 2.17 -13.06
C ALA A 105 -9.12 0.87 -13.11
N ALA A 106 -10.35 1.01 -13.64
CA ALA A 106 -11.17 -0.09 -14.12
C ALA A 106 -11.18 -0.05 -15.67
N PHE A 107 -10.65 -1.11 -16.29
CA PHE A 107 -10.74 -1.34 -17.73
C PHE A 107 -11.87 -2.32 -18.00
N VAL A 108 -12.80 -1.91 -18.83
CA VAL A 108 -14.04 -2.65 -19.15
C VAL A 108 -14.07 -2.91 -20.64
N ASP A 109 -14.66 -4.04 -21.04
CA ASP A 109 -14.82 -4.36 -22.47
C ASP A 109 -15.57 -3.22 -23.17
N ARG A 110 -15.08 -2.82 -24.35
CA ARG A 110 -15.62 -1.69 -25.12
C ARG A 110 -17.04 -1.92 -25.63
N MET A 111 -17.46 -3.19 -25.76
CA MET A 111 -18.77 -3.55 -26.22
C MET A 111 -19.87 -3.29 -25.19
N LEU A 112 -19.51 -3.11 -23.92
CA LEU A 112 -20.45 -2.94 -22.81
C LEU A 112 -20.94 -1.48 -22.71
N SER A 113 -22.25 -1.31 -22.65
CA SER A 113 -22.89 -0.02 -22.31
C SER A 113 -22.85 0.17 -20.81
N LEU A 114 -22.10 1.16 -20.34
CA LEU A 114 -21.90 1.41 -18.94
C LEU A 114 -23.00 2.28 -18.33
N GLU A 115 -23.55 1.86 -17.20
CA GLU A 115 -24.59 2.56 -16.46
C GLU A 115 -24.14 3.97 -16.02
N LYS A 116 -25.00 4.97 -16.27
CA LYS A 116 -24.73 6.38 -15.90
C LYS A 116 -24.43 6.56 -14.42
N PRO A 117 -25.14 5.90 -13.45
CA PRO A 117 -24.83 6.02 -12.02
C PRO A 117 -23.45 5.54 -11.67
N PHE A 118 -22.96 4.43 -12.27
CA PHE A 118 -21.63 3.90 -12.07
C PHE A 118 -20.55 4.90 -12.51
N ARG A 119 -20.67 5.41 -13.76
CA ARG A 119 -19.71 6.42 -14.29
C ARG A 119 -19.67 7.68 -13.43
N ARG A 120 -20.83 8.17 -12.97
CA ARG A 120 -20.90 9.33 -12.07
C ARG A 120 -20.29 9.04 -10.69
N GLY A 121 -20.50 7.82 -10.17
CA GLY A 121 -19.93 7.37 -8.91
C GLY A 121 -18.40 7.39 -8.94
N LEU A 122 -17.80 6.79 -9.98
CA LEU A 122 -16.36 6.79 -10.17
C LEU A 122 -15.79 8.21 -10.28
N ALA A 123 -16.40 9.06 -11.09
CA ALA A 123 -15.97 10.45 -11.25
C ALA A 123 -16.09 11.25 -9.94
N LYS A 124 -17.18 11.03 -9.18
CA LYS A 124 -17.46 11.78 -7.95
C LYS A 124 -16.58 11.35 -6.78
N VAL A 125 -16.27 10.07 -6.64
CA VAL A 125 -15.54 9.54 -5.48
C VAL A 125 -14.03 9.47 -5.74
N PHE A 126 -13.64 8.92 -6.89
CA PHE A 126 -12.25 8.60 -7.22
C PHE A 126 -11.65 9.54 -8.28
N GLN A 127 -12.43 10.49 -8.81
CA GLN A 127 -11.99 11.38 -9.91
C GLN A 127 -11.51 10.61 -11.15
N GLN A 128 -12.08 9.42 -11.35
CA GLN A 128 -11.74 8.50 -12.43
C GLN A 128 -12.94 8.28 -13.37
N SER A 129 -12.62 7.85 -14.58
CA SER A 129 -13.62 7.32 -15.52
C SER A 129 -13.21 5.91 -15.94
N PRO A 130 -14.17 5.00 -16.14
CA PRO A 130 -13.87 3.67 -16.63
C PRO A 130 -13.24 3.77 -18.01
N LYS A 131 -12.24 2.93 -18.27
CA LYS A 131 -11.54 2.84 -19.56
C LYS A 131 -12.15 1.69 -20.37
N GLN A 132 -12.57 1.95 -21.59
CA GLN A 132 -13.11 0.92 -22.46
C GLN A 132 -12.03 0.43 -23.43
N VAL A 133 -11.83 -0.88 -23.49
CA VAL A 133 -10.78 -1.54 -24.28
C VAL A 133 -11.35 -2.77 -24.96
N ASP A 134 -10.86 -3.07 -26.16
CA ASP A 134 -11.19 -4.31 -26.87
C ASP A 134 -10.29 -5.45 -26.38
N PHE A 135 -10.81 -6.30 -25.52
CA PHE A 135 -10.04 -7.44 -25.03
C PHE A 135 -9.97 -8.61 -26.02
N THR A 136 -10.73 -8.57 -27.13
CA THR A 136 -10.61 -9.60 -28.19
C THR A 136 -9.27 -9.48 -28.94
N ASP A 137 -8.74 -8.25 -29.05
CA ASP A 137 -7.37 -7.98 -29.53
C ASP A 137 -6.44 -7.79 -28.33
N THR A 138 -6.00 -8.92 -27.73
CA THR A 138 -5.17 -8.91 -26.51
C THR A 138 -3.84 -8.16 -26.66
N PRO A 139 -3.11 -8.21 -27.79
CA PRO A 139 -1.90 -7.43 -27.97
C PRO A 139 -2.15 -5.92 -27.91
N THR A 140 -3.17 -5.44 -28.63
CA THR A 140 -3.55 -4.02 -28.61
C THR A 140 -4.07 -3.60 -27.22
N ALA A 141 -4.89 -4.44 -26.58
CA ALA A 141 -5.36 -4.19 -25.22
C ALA A 141 -4.21 -4.05 -24.23
N THR A 142 -3.23 -4.96 -24.26
CA THR A 142 -2.03 -4.91 -23.43
C THR A 142 -1.24 -3.63 -23.67
N ALA A 143 -1.04 -3.24 -24.93
CA ALA A 143 -0.34 -1.99 -25.26
C ALA A 143 -1.06 -0.74 -24.73
N VAL A 144 -2.40 -0.69 -24.87
CA VAL A 144 -3.23 0.42 -24.36
C VAL A 144 -3.12 0.53 -22.84
N VAL A 145 -3.22 -0.59 -22.13
CA VAL A 145 -3.09 -0.61 -20.66
C VAL A 145 -1.70 -0.17 -20.22
N ASN A 146 -0.64 -0.72 -20.83
CA ASN A 146 0.74 -0.38 -20.50
C ASN A 146 1.04 1.09 -20.78
N HIS A 147 0.58 1.63 -21.90
CA HIS A 147 0.75 3.04 -22.22
C HIS A 147 0.05 3.93 -21.20
N TRP A 148 -1.20 3.61 -20.86
CA TRP A 148 -1.94 4.36 -19.84
C TRP A 148 -1.25 4.33 -18.46
N VAL A 149 -0.74 3.18 -18.03
CA VAL A 149 0.01 3.08 -16.74
C VAL A 149 1.29 3.91 -16.82
N SER A 150 2.06 3.79 -17.91
CA SER A 150 3.28 4.58 -18.12
C SER A 150 3.00 6.08 -18.01
N ASP A 151 1.98 6.57 -18.71
CA ASP A 151 1.61 8.00 -18.68
C ASP A 151 1.23 8.49 -17.28
N ASN A 152 0.51 7.66 -16.51
CA ASN A 152 0.03 8.00 -15.16
C ASN A 152 1.05 7.70 -14.06
N THR A 153 2.20 7.10 -14.39
CA THR A 153 3.33 6.87 -13.48
C THR A 153 4.61 7.55 -13.95
N MET A 154 4.51 8.59 -14.80
CA MET A 154 5.65 9.34 -15.36
C MET A 154 6.72 8.44 -16.00
N GLY A 155 6.32 7.35 -16.64
CA GLY A 155 7.22 6.38 -17.28
C GLY A 155 7.92 5.43 -16.29
N MET A 156 7.61 5.50 -15.00
CA MET A 156 8.31 4.68 -13.98
C MET A 156 7.90 3.20 -14.02
N LEU A 157 6.71 2.87 -14.55
CA LEU A 157 6.19 1.52 -14.70
C LEU A 157 5.73 1.26 -16.16
N PRO A 158 6.65 1.23 -17.14
CA PRO A 158 6.30 1.16 -18.55
C PRO A 158 5.77 -0.21 -19.01
N HIS A 159 6.10 -1.28 -18.28
CA HIS A 159 5.70 -2.67 -18.55
C HIS A 159 4.88 -3.20 -17.40
N PHE A 160 3.61 -2.78 -17.32
CA PHE A 160 2.70 -3.22 -16.26
C PHE A 160 2.16 -4.62 -16.54
N LEU A 161 1.69 -4.88 -17.75
CA LEU A 161 1.18 -6.18 -18.19
C LEU A 161 2.22 -6.90 -19.06
N SER A 162 2.40 -8.19 -18.80
CA SER A 162 3.06 -9.10 -19.72
C SER A 162 2.13 -9.43 -20.92
N SER A 163 2.69 -9.99 -22.00
CA SER A 163 1.94 -10.29 -23.22
C SER A 163 0.83 -11.34 -23.04
N ASP A 164 0.93 -12.16 -22.02
CA ASP A 164 0.02 -13.24 -21.65
C ASP A 164 -0.91 -12.92 -20.47
N ALA A 165 -0.84 -11.69 -19.96
CA ALA A 165 -1.65 -11.26 -18.82
C ALA A 165 -3.15 -11.20 -19.10
N LEU A 166 -3.53 -10.93 -20.36
CA LEU A 166 -4.92 -10.81 -20.80
C LEU A 166 -5.34 -11.99 -21.68
N SER A 167 -6.64 -12.24 -21.72
CA SER A 167 -7.27 -13.19 -22.66
C SER A 167 -8.47 -12.55 -23.34
N SER A 168 -8.95 -13.16 -24.43
CA SER A 168 -10.19 -12.75 -25.10
C SER A 168 -11.44 -12.84 -24.23
N GLU A 169 -11.36 -13.63 -23.14
CA GLU A 169 -12.41 -13.78 -22.13
C GLU A 169 -12.38 -12.68 -21.05
N THR A 170 -11.35 -11.82 -21.05
CA THR A 170 -11.28 -10.71 -20.10
C THR A 170 -12.45 -9.74 -20.35
N ARG A 171 -13.17 -9.35 -19.28
CA ARG A 171 -14.31 -8.41 -19.36
C ARG A 171 -14.13 -7.21 -18.45
N LEU A 172 -13.53 -7.41 -17.28
CA LEU A 172 -13.23 -6.36 -16.33
C LEU A 172 -11.86 -6.62 -15.72
N LEU A 173 -10.93 -5.71 -15.99
CA LEU A 173 -9.59 -5.66 -15.42
C LEU A 173 -9.51 -4.48 -14.47
N LEU A 174 -9.12 -4.76 -13.25
CA LEU A 174 -8.85 -3.76 -12.22
C LEU A 174 -7.35 -3.68 -11.97
N LEU A 175 -6.81 -2.50 -12.00
CA LEU A 175 -5.39 -2.32 -11.77
C LEU A 175 -5.07 -1.14 -10.84
N ASN A 176 -3.99 -1.32 -10.09
CA ASN A 176 -3.32 -0.27 -9.37
C ASN A 176 -1.81 -0.36 -9.65
N ALA A 177 -1.26 0.74 -10.12
CA ALA A 177 0.18 0.92 -10.30
C ALA A 177 0.62 2.08 -9.40
N ILE A 178 1.64 1.87 -8.60
CA ILE A 178 2.09 2.89 -7.66
C ILE A 178 3.61 2.86 -7.55
N HIS A 179 4.21 4.03 -7.67
CA HIS A 179 5.63 4.26 -7.51
C HIS A 179 5.85 5.35 -6.46
N PHE A 180 6.83 5.13 -5.62
CA PHE A 180 7.19 6.06 -4.56
C PHE A 180 8.64 6.44 -4.63
N GLN A 181 8.87 7.75 -4.54
CA GLN A 181 10.18 8.37 -4.61
C GLN A 181 10.26 9.55 -3.64
N GLY A 182 10.34 9.26 -2.33
CA GLY A 182 10.40 10.27 -1.27
C GLY A 182 11.84 10.63 -0.89
N LYS A 183 12.12 11.90 -0.64
CA LYS A 183 13.40 12.36 -0.07
C LYS A 183 13.33 12.32 1.45
N TRP A 184 14.37 11.82 2.10
CA TRP A 184 14.45 11.87 3.56
C TRP A 184 14.48 13.31 4.06
N LYS A 185 13.85 13.59 5.17
CA LYS A 185 13.96 14.89 5.86
C LYS A 185 15.40 15.16 6.27
N VAL A 186 16.11 14.13 6.71
CA VAL A 186 17.55 14.16 6.97
C VAL A 186 18.14 13.00 6.17
N PRO A 187 18.87 13.25 5.08
CA PRO A 187 19.47 12.21 4.26
C PRO A 187 20.61 11.51 4.99
N PHE A 188 20.90 10.28 4.58
CA PHE A 188 22.12 9.58 5.00
C PHE A 188 23.32 10.13 4.23
N ASP A 189 24.51 10.16 4.88
CA ASP A 189 25.74 10.52 4.17
C ASP A 189 26.25 9.30 3.38
N PRO A 190 26.42 9.42 2.05
CA PRO A 190 26.95 8.33 1.25
C PRO A 190 28.36 7.90 1.69
N GLN A 191 29.14 8.80 2.31
CA GLN A 191 30.48 8.49 2.83
C GLN A 191 30.43 7.58 4.06
N ASP A 192 29.29 7.51 4.74
CA ASP A 192 29.06 6.64 5.90
C ASP A 192 28.45 5.29 5.53
N THR A 193 28.06 5.09 4.28
CA THR A 193 27.59 3.79 3.79
C THR A 193 28.73 2.77 3.75
N ARG A 194 28.54 1.61 4.36
CA ARG A 194 29.53 0.52 4.43
C ARG A 194 28.92 -0.79 4.02
N GLN A 195 29.74 -1.65 3.41
CA GLN A 195 29.36 -3.03 3.18
C GLN A 195 29.29 -3.79 4.51
N ARG A 196 28.13 -4.31 4.87
CA ARG A 196 27.88 -5.13 6.05
C ARG A 196 27.09 -6.38 5.68
N LEU A 197 27.15 -7.42 6.51
CA LEU A 197 26.34 -8.62 6.32
C LEU A 197 24.88 -8.35 6.65
N PHE A 198 24.00 -8.83 5.79
CA PHE A 198 22.58 -8.97 6.05
C PHE A 198 22.25 -10.46 6.15
N HIS A 199 21.57 -10.86 7.21
CA HIS A 199 21.21 -12.24 7.52
C HIS A 199 19.82 -12.53 6.95
N CYS A 200 19.77 -13.25 5.81
CA CYS A 200 18.52 -13.55 5.10
C CYS A 200 17.69 -14.60 5.85
N ALA A 201 16.39 -14.63 5.58
CA ALA A 201 15.46 -15.58 6.20
C ALA A 201 15.79 -17.06 5.91
N ASN A 202 16.44 -17.36 4.78
CA ASN A 202 16.86 -18.71 4.41
C ASN A 202 18.14 -19.16 5.12
N GLY A 203 18.67 -18.40 6.08
CA GLY A 203 19.90 -18.66 6.81
C GLY A 203 21.18 -18.28 6.08
N SER A 204 21.11 -17.77 4.85
CA SER A 204 22.29 -17.23 4.16
C SER A 204 22.61 -15.81 4.68
N SER A 205 23.81 -15.33 4.35
CA SER A 205 24.20 -13.95 4.60
C SER A 205 24.76 -13.33 3.34
N VAL A 206 24.35 -12.11 3.04
CA VAL A 206 24.80 -11.36 1.87
C VAL A 206 25.45 -10.05 2.29
N LEU A 207 26.48 -9.62 1.57
CA LEU A 207 27.08 -8.29 1.74
C LEU A 207 26.23 -7.27 1.00
N VAL A 208 25.76 -6.26 1.73
CA VAL A 208 24.92 -5.18 1.19
C VAL A 208 25.41 -3.82 1.67
N PRO A 209 25.21 -2.76 0.88
CA PRO A 209 25.51 -1.40 1.33
C PRO A 209 24.52 -1.01 2.44
N MET A 210 25.06 -0.82 3.65
CA MET A 210 24.33 -0.35 4.82
C MET A 210 24.59 1.13 5.01
N MET A 211 23.56 1.93 4.90
CA MET A 211 23.55 3.36 5.22
C MET A 211 23.50 3.53 6.72
N GLN A 212 24.16 4.54 7.26
CA GLN A 212 24.06 4.84 8.67
C GLN A 212 23.86 6.32 8.95
N GLN A 213 23.08 6.61 9.99
CA GLN A 213 22.80 7.96 10.42
C GLN A 213 22.57 8.01 11.92
N THR A 214 23.15 9.00 12.60
CA THR A 214 22.85 9.29 14.00
C THR A 214 21.97 10.52 14.06
N ALA A 215 20.74 10.35 14.54
CA ALA A 215 19.74 11.42 14.62
C ALA A 215 18.78 11.21 15.80
N ARG A 216 17.85 12.17 15.95
CA ARG A 216 16.69 11.98 16.83
C ARG A 216 15.53 11.43 16.02
N PHE A 217 15.18 10.17 16.28
CA PHE A 217 14.06 9.47 15.65
C PHE A 217 12.89 9.33 16.63
N GLU A 218 11.69 9.22 16.09
CA GLU A 218 10.55 8.68 16.79
C GLU A 218 10.73 7.16 16.85
N TYR A 219 10.91 6.60 18.05
CA TYR A 219 11.27 5.21 18.33
C TYR A 219 10.44 4.65 19.47
N GLY A 220 10.10 3.37 19.41
CA GLY A 220 9.43 2.64 20.47
C GLY A 220 9.74 1.16 20.44
N GLU A 221 9.66 0.55 21.61
CA GLU A 221 9.79 -0.87 21.85
C GLU A 221 8.41 -1.41 22.17
N PHE A 222 8.01 -2.50 21.53
CA PHE A 222 6.70 -3.10 21.63
C PHE A 222 6.82 -4.60 21.79
N MET A 223 5.73 -5.23 22.21
CA MET A 223 5.64 -6.68 22.37
C MET A 223 4.36 -7.20 21.76
N THR A 224 4.45 -8.31 21.01
CA THR A 224 3.26 -9.00 20.50
C THR A 224 2.50 -9.67 21.66
N PRO A 225 1.20 -10.03 21.47
CA PRO A 225 0.46 -10.79 22.47
C PRO A 225 1.10 -12.12 22.86
N ASP A 226 1.91 -12.70 21.97
CA ASP A 226 2.63 -13.96 22.19
C ASP A 226 4.02 -13.74 22.85
N GLY A 227 4.33 -12.52 23.26
CA GLY A 227 5.55 -12.19 24.01
C GLY A 227 6.79 -11.97 23.14
N VAL A 228 6.65 -11.64 21.87
CA VAL A 228 7.77 -11.30 20.98
C VAL A 228 8.04 -9.81 21.03
N ASP A 229 9.24 -9.43 21.49
CA ASP A 229 9.70 -8.04 21.52
C ASP A 229 10.15 -7.58 20.12
N TYR A 230 9.82 -6.34 19.77
CA TYR A 230 10.19 -5.73 18.50
C TYR A 230 10.30 -4.21 18.57
N ASP A 231 11.08 -3.65 17.66
CA ASP A 231 11.32 -2.23 17.50
C ASP A 231 10.46 -1.63 16.42
N VAL A 232 10.04 -0.38 16.64
CA VAL A 232 9.47 0.49 15.61
C VAL A 232 10.22 1.81 15.60
N ILE A 233 10.73 2.18 14.43
CA ILE A 233 11.40 3.47 14.21
C ILE A 233 10.75 4.21 13.04
N GLU A 234 10.48 5.50 13.20
CA GLU A 234 9.89 6.35 12.17
C GLU A 234 10.95 7.26 11.54
N LEU A 235 11.04 7.19 10.22
CA LEU A 235 11.87 8.07 9.38
C LEU A 235 10.96 9.02 8.61
N PRO A 236 10.99 10.33 8.89
CA PRO A 236 10.21 11.30 8.14
C PRO A 236 10.84 11.59 6.78
N TYR A 237 10.00 11.77 5.77
CA TYR A 237 10.37 12.35 4.48
C TYR A 237 10.33 13.88 4.54
N GLN A 238 10.91 14.51 3.52
CA GLN A 238 10.89 15.96 3.36
C GLN A 238 9.45 16.48 3.34
N GLY A 239 9.17 17.57 4.02
CA GLY A 239 7.82 18.13 4.17
C GLY A 239 7.03 17.59 5.35
N ASP A 240 7.50 16.53 6.03
CA ASP A 240 6.86 15.91 7.21
C ASP A 240 5.44 15.35 6.99
N THR A 241 4.95 15.33 5.75
CA THR A 241 3.66 14.76 5.39
C THR A 241 3.71 13.25 5.24
N LEU A 242 4.86 12.73 4.85
CA LEU A 242 5.11 11.31 4.68
C LEU A 242 6.16 10.80 5.67
N SER A 243 6.05 9.56 6.08
CA SER A 243 7.08 8.88 6.88
C SER A 243 7.11 7.38 6.60
N MET A 244 8.29 6.77 6.81
CA MET A 244 8.46 5.32 6.79
C MET A 244 8.57 4.82 8.24
N LEU A 245 7.77 3.83 8.58
CA LEU A 245 7.92 3.03 9.78
C LEU A 245 8.72 1.78 9.42
N LEU A 246 9.77 1.49 10.18
CA LEU A 246 10.56 0.27 10.09
C LEU A 246 10.30 -0.55 11.34
N VAL A 247 10.02 -1.84 11.17
CA VAL A 247 9.63 -2.74 12.24
C VAL A 247 10.47 -4.01 12.17
N SER A 248 11.19 -4.34 13.24
CA SER A 248 12.02 -5.53 13.28
C SER A 248 11.97 -6.23 14.64
N PRO A 249 12.02 -7.59 14.68
CA PRO A 249 12.14 -8.32 15.91
C PRO A 249 13.44 -7.95 16.64
N PHE A 250 13.39 -7.91 17.98
CA PHE A 250 14.56 -7.65 18.82
C PHE A 250 15.57 -8.80 18.71
N GLU A 251 15.07 -10.02 18.87
CA GLU A 251 15.89 -11.22 18.83
C GLU A 251 16.19 -11.64 17.38
N LYS A 252 17.45 -12.02 17.13
CA LYS A 252 17.94 -12.36 15.78
C LYS A 252 17.30 -13.64 15.22
N ASP A 253 16.93 -14.56 16.10
CA ASP A 253 16.39 -15.87 15.71
C ASP A 253 14.86 -15.86 15.55
N VAL A 254 14.20 -14.73 15.82
CA VAL A 254 12.75 -14.59 15.67
C VAL A 254 12.42 -14.27 14.22
N PRO A 255 11.62 -15.13 13.53
CA PRO A 255 11.24 -14.88 12.16
C PRO A 255 10.26 -13.71 12.06
N LEU A 256 10.33 -12.98 10.95
CA LEU A 256 9.44 -11.84 10.70
C LEU A 256 7.94 -12.24 10.70
N SER A 257 7.65 -13.51 10.36
CA SER A 257 6.30 -14.06 10.42
C SER A 257 5.66 -14.06 11.82
N ALA A 258 6.45 -13.88 12.89
CA ALA A 258 5.93 -13.72 14.25
C ALA A 258 5.22 -12.35 14.46
N LEU A 259 5.56 -11.33 13.66
CA LEU A 259 4.97 -9.99 13.75
C LEU A 259 3.75 -9.81 12.84
N THR A 260 3.70 -10.51 11.70
CA THR A 260 2.68 -10.27 10.65
C THR A 260 1.24 -10.57 11.06
N PRO A 261 0.92 -11.59 11.92
CA PRO A 261 -0.45 -11.86 12.34
C PRO A 261 -1.12 -10.71 13.09
N GLY A 262 -0.33 -9.93 13.85
CA GLY A 262 -0.79 -8.80 14.64
C GLY A 262 -1.09 -7.52 13.85
N LEU A 263 -0.65 -7.44 12.60
CA LEU A 263 -0.80 -6.22 11.79
C LEU A 263 -2.28 -5.87 11.56
N ASN A 264 -2.67 -4.70 12.04
CA ASN A 264 -4.00 -4.12 11.87
C ASN A 264 -3.98 -2.61 12.14
N GLY A 265 -5.08 -1.92 11.85
CA GLY A 265 -5.17 -0.47 12.04
C GLY A 265 -5.04 -0.03 13.51
N ALA A 266 -5.47 -0.85 14.47
CA ALA A 266 -5.34 -0.55 15.89
C ALA A 266 -3.88 -0.58 16.35
N LEU A 267 -3.10 -1.57 15.88
CA LEU A 267 -1.66 -1.67 16.16
C LEU A 267 -0.91 -0.45 15.61
N LEU A 268 -1.25 0.02 14.43
CA LEU A 268 -0.67 1.24 13.86
C LEU A 268 -0.93 2.48 14.73
N ARG A 269 -2.12 2.58 15.33
CA ARG A 269 -2.42 3.66 16.31
C ARG A 269 -1.59 3.51 17.58
N GLU A 270 -1.41 2.29 18.06
CA GLU A 270 -0.59 1.99 19.23
C GLU A 270 0.86 2.42 18.99
N TRP A 271 1.45 2.07 17.85
CA TRP A 271 2.78 2.54 17.48
C TRP A 271 2.86 4.06 17.51
N ARG A 272 1.98 4.77 16.80
CA ARG A 272 1.96 6.24 16.76
C ARG A 272 1.87 6.90 18.14
N ARG A 273 1.19 6.27 19.10
CA ARG A 273 1.09 6.76 20.48
C ARG A 273 2.30 6.40 21.34
N GLY A 274 2.91 5.26 21.04
CA GLY A 274 4.05 4.72 21.81
C GLY A 274 5.39 5.28 21.42
N LEU A 275 5.55 5.77 20.18
CA LEU A 275 6.81 6.35 19.71
C LEU A 275 7.20 7.58 20.53
N ARG A 276 8.51 7.70 20.79
CA ARG A 276 9.13 8.81 21.53
C ARG A 276 10.39 9.28 20.83
N ARG A 277 10.65 10.57 20.86
CA ARG A 277 11.81 11.17 20.22
C ARG A 277 13.08 10.93 21.00
N VAL A 278 13.91 10.02 20.54
CA VAL A 278 15.17 9.60 21.17
C VAL A 278 16.34 9.63 20.20
N SER A 279 17.57 9.82 20.73
CA SER A 279 18.78 9.72 19.91
C SER A 279 19.11 8.25 19.66
N ARG A 280 19.27 7.88 18.40
CA ARG A 280 19.67 6.53 17.95
C ARG A 280 20.63 6.64 16.78
N GLN A 281 21.49 5.66 16.63
CA GLN A 281 22.22 5.40 15.39
C GLN A 281 21.43 4.34 14.63
N LEU A 282 20.91 4.70 13.47
CA LEU A 282 20.19 3.78 12.59
C LEU A 282 21.15 3.26 11.51
N VAL A 283 21.14 1.96 11.31
CA VAL A 283 21.83 1.27 10.22
C VAL A 283 20.79 0.55 9.38
N LEU A 284 20.62 0.99 8.14
CA LEU A 284 19.57 0.55 7.21
C LEU A 284 20.18 0.12 5.88
N PRO A 285 19.83 -1.06 5.32
CA PRO A 285 20.30 -1.43 3.99
C PRO A 285 19.68 -0.53 2.91
N ARG A 286 20.44 -0.28 1.84
CA ARG A 286 19.85 0.12 0.56
C ARG A 286 19.03 -1.03 0.02
N PHE A 287 17.85 -0.76 -0.52
CA PHE A 287 17.07 -1.76 -1.21
C PHE A 287 16.17 -1.15 -2.29
N SER A 288 15.87 -1.96 -3.29
CA SER A 288 14.88 -1.68 -4.31
C SER A 288 13.99 -2.90 -4.46
N ILE A 289 12.70 -2.73 -4.31
CA ILE A 289 11.72 -3.82 -4.42
C ILE A 289 10.66 -3.42 -5.43
N GLU A 290 10.47 -4.27 -6.43
CA GLU A 290 9.36 -4.20 -7.36
C GLU A 290 8.56 -5.49 -7.25
N THR A 291 7.25 -5.38 -7.04
CA THR A 291 6.35 -6.53 -6.92
C THR A 291 5.17 -6.35 -7.85
N GLU A 292 4.92 -7.37 -8.65
CA GLU A 292 3.69 -7.57 -9.40
C GLU A 292 2.85 -8.64 -8.69
N SER A 293 1.63 -8.32 -8.36
CA SER A 293 0.72 -9.18 -7.61
C SER A 293 -0.62 -9.33 -8.32
N GLU A 294 -1.05 -10.56 -8.54
CA GLU A 294 -2.45 -10.87 -8.83
C GLU A 294 -3.16 -11.12 -7.49
N LEU A 295 -4.16 -10.31 -7.17
CA LEU A 295 -4.78 -10.26 -5.85
C LEU A 295 -6.04 -11.11 -5.74
N ASN A 296 -6.49 -11.80 -6.80
CA ASN A 296 -7.72 -12.60 -6.83
C ASN A 296 -7.77 -13.59 -5.65
N GLY A 297 -6.68 -14.32 -5.42
CA GLY A 297 -6.59 -15.32 -4.33
C GLY A 297 -6.69 -14.68 -2.94
N ALA A 298 -5.96 -13.61 -2.70
CA ALA A 298 -5.96 -12.90 -1.41
C ALA A 298 -7.33 -12.28 -1.10
N LEU A 299 -7.98 -11.67 -2.10
CA LEU A 299 -9.30 -11.08 -1.96
C LEU A 299 -10.38 -12.15 -1.74
N ALA A 300 -10.29 -13.29 -2.47
CA ALA A 300 -11.17 -14.44 -2.25
C ALA A 300 -11.00 -15.05 -0.85
N GLY A 301 -9.77 -15.06 -0.32
CA GLY A 301 -9.45 -15.48 1.05
C GLY A 301 -10.13 -14.61 2.11
N LEU A 302 -10.33 -13.34 1.83
CA LEU A 302 -11.09 -12.40 2.68
C LEU A 302 -12.62 -12.48 2.48
N GLY A 303 -13.11 -13.42 1.68
CA GLY A 303 -14.54 -13.63 1.46
C GLY A 303 -15.12 -12.99 0.20
N MET A 304 -14.34 -12.23 -0.57
CA MET A 304 -14.77 -11.61 -1.83
C MET A 304 -14.68 -12.62 -2.98
N ARG A 305 -15.55 -13.62 -2.99
CA ARG A 305 -15.49 -14.77 -3.93
C ARG A 305 -16.39 -14.58 -5.14
N ASP A 306 -17.60 -14.05 -4.93
CA ASP A 306 -18.61 -14.01 -5.98
C ASP A 306 -18.21 -13.10 -7.13
N MET A 307 -17.48 -12.01 -6.85
CA MET A 307 -17.01 -11.08 -7.86
C MET A 307 -16.14 -11.71 -8.96
N PHE A 308 -15.47 -12.84 -8.65
CA PHE A 308 -14.63 -13.59 -9.60
C PHE A 308 -15.36 -14.74 -10.29
N ASN A 309 -16.58 -15.03 -9.90
CA ASN A 309 -17.34 -16.16 -10.41
C ASN A 309 -18.36 -15.70 -11.45
N GLN A 310 -18.20 -16.11 -12.70
CA GLN A 310 -19.05 -15.72 -13.82
C GLN A 310 -20.56 -15.95 -13.58
N GLN A 311 -20.92 -16.98 -12.80
CA GLN A 311 -22.32 -17.34 -12.55
C GLN A 311 -22.93 -16.64 -11.32
N ARG A 312 -22.10 -16.13 -10.40
CA ARG A 312 -22.52 -15.55 -9.12
C ARG A 312 -22.24 -14.05 -9.01
N ALA A 313 -21.35 -13.54 -9.83
CA ALA A 313 -21.02 -12.12 -9.84
C ALA A 313 -22.25 -11.30 -10.22
N ASP A 314 -22.52 -10.25 -9.46
CA ASP A 314 -23.59 -9.29 -9.71
C ASP A 314 -22.97 -7.90 -9.87
N PHE A 315 -22.77 -7.50 -11.13
CA PHE A 315 -22.30 -6.18 -11.55
C PHE A 315 -23.36 -5.43 -12.36
N THR A 316 -24.63 -5.66 -12.07
CA THR A 316 -25.76 -4.99 -12.74
C THR A 316 -25.77 -3.46 -12.59
N ARG A 317 -24.98 -2.92 -11.65
CA ARG A 317 -24.73 -1.48 -11.54
C ARG A 317 -23.69 -0.95 -12.55
N VAL A 318 -22.86 -1.83 -13.12
CA VAL A 318 -21.89 -1.48 -14.18
C VAL A 318 -22.57 -1.54 -15.54
N THR A 319 -23.24 -2.66 -15.84
CA THR A 319 -23.99 -2.91 -17.07
C THR A 319 -25.11 -3.90 -16.81
N MET A 320 -26.20 -3.77 -17.56
CA MET A 320 -27.33 -4.71 -17.54
C MET A 320 -27.40 -5.58 -18.79
N GLU A 321 -26.47 -5.41 -19.73
CA GLU A 321 -26.52 -6.07 -21.05
C GLU A 321 -26.09 -7.55 -20.96
N GLU A 322 -25.08 -7.86 -20.18
CA GLU A 322 -24.58 -9.22 -20.01
C GLU A 322 -23.99 -9.44 -18.61
N PRO A 323 -23.90 -10.71 -18.15
CA PRO A 323 -23.22 -11.04 -16.90
C PRO A 323 -21.75 -10.59 -16.94
N LEU A 324 -21.36 -9.75 -15.96
CA LEU A 324 -20.01 -9.23 -15.82
C LEU A 324 -19.38 -9.78 -14.55
N PHE A 325 -18.12 -10.16 -14.61
CA PHE A 325 -17.32 -10.57 -13.47
C PHE A 325 -15.90 -9.97 -13.54
N VAL A 326 -15.22 -9.90 -12.41
CA VAL A 326 -13.82 -9.43 -12.36
C VAL A 326 -12.91 -10.53 -12.84
N SER A 327 -12.24 -10.31 -13.95
CA SER A 327 -11.27 -11.29 -14.48
C SER A 327 -9.99 -11.28 -13.66
N LYS A 328 -9.41 -10.09 -13.44
CA LYS A 328 -8.17 -9.92 -12.67
C LYS A 328 -8.18 -8.63 -11.87
N VAL A 329 -7.54 -8.69 -10.69
CA VAL A 329 -7.13 -7.54 -9.89
C VAL A 329 -5.62 -7.58 -9.81
N LEU A 330 -4.97 -6.60 -10.46
CA LEU A 330 -3.52 -6.54 -10.55
C LEU A 330 -2.99 -5.32 -9.82
N GLN A 331 -1.92 -5.53 -9.07
CA GLN A 331 -1.17 -4.43 -8.45
C GLN A 331 0.31 -4.56 -8.80
N LYS A 332 0.92 -3.46 -9.22
CA LYS A 332 2.36 -3.34 -9.39
C LYS A 332 2.88 -2.19 -8.55
N VAL A 333 3.82 -2.49 -7.69
CA VAL A 333 4.38 -1.55 -6.72
C VAL A 333 5.89 -1.57 -6.84
N LYS A 334 6.48 -0.38 -6.86
CA LYS A 334 7.93 -0.21 -6.80
C LYS A 334 8.29 0.80 -5.71
N ILE A 335 9.29 0.44 -4.89
CA ILE A 335 9.88 1.31 -3.88
C ILE A 335 11.39 1.20 -3.94
N GLU A 336 12.06 2.34 -3.86
CA GLU A 336 13.52 2.44 -3.81
C GLU A 336 13.90 3.20 -2.53
N VAL A 337 14.92 2.69 -1.84
CA VAL A 337 15.43 3.28 -0.59
C VAL A 337 16.94 3.38 -0.69
N ASP A 338 17.43 4.61 -0.70
CA ASP A 338 18.83 4.97 -0.74
C ASP A 338 19.15 6.10 0.25
N GLU A 339 20.37 6.64 0.22
CA GLU A 339 20.87 7.67 1.14
C GLU A 339 20.11 8.99 1.04
N GLU A 340 19.65 9.36 -0.13
CA GLU A 340 18.96 10.63 -0.38
C GLU A 340 17.46 10.52 -0.09
N GLY A 341 16.97 9.30 0.04
CA GLY A 341 15.57 9.00 -0.11
C GLY A 341 15.22 8.90 -1.59
N THR A 342 15.60 9.89 -2.41
CA THR A 342 15.80 9.87 -3.86
C THR A 342 16.43 11.20 -4.33
N LYS A 343 17.46 11.11 -5.13
CA LYS A 343 18.30 12.16 -5.79
C LYS A 343 17.98 13.61 -5.43
N GLY A 344 18.88 14.27 -4.71
CA GLY A 344 18.98 15.74 -4.56
C GLY A 344 19.75 16.19 -3.33
N SER A 345 20.71 17.07 -3.54
CA SER A 345 21.58 17.89 -2.68
C SER A 345 21.63 17.57 -1.17
N ALA A 346 22.79 17.11 -0.74
CA ALA A 346 23.15 16.97 0.68
C ALA A 346 23.11 18.31 1.42
N VAL A 347 22.27 18.40 2.45
CA VAL A 347 22.39 19.42 3.50
C VAL A 347 22.95 18.71 4.72
N THR A 348 24.23 18.89 4.98
CA THR A 348 24.90 18.35 6.16
C THR A 348 24.47 19.12 7.39
N ALA A 349 23.53 18.59 8.16
CA ALA A 349 23.22 19.08 9.49
C ALA A 349 24.14 18.40 10.50
N ALA A 350 25.20 19.04 10.94
CA ALA A 350 26.03 18.59 12.04
C ALA A 350 25.23 18.66 13.35
N ILE A 351 24.79 17.54 13.85
CA ILE A 351 24.17 17.42 15.17
C ILE A 351 25.27 17.08 16.18
N LEU A 352 25.56 17.99 17.10
CA LEU A 352 26.48 17.77 18.20
C LEU A 352 25.81 16.86 19.24
N PHE A 353 26.27 15.60 19.33
CA PHE A 353 25.82 14.66 20.35
C PHE A 353 26.63 14.81 21.64
N SER A 354 25.95 14.65 22.79
CA SER A 354 26.56 14.49 24.09
C SER A 354 27.46 13.23 24.12
N ARG A 355 28.49 13.22 25.01
CA ARG A 355 29.48 12.14 25.14
C ARG A 355 28.90 10.76 25.59
N MET A 356 27.60 10.57 25.65
CA MET A 356 26.99 9.27 25.95
C MET A 356 26.96 8.42 24.67
N ALA A 357 27.27 7.14 24.80
CA ALA A 357 27.13 6.17 23.73
C ALA A 357 25.66 6.14 23.21
N VAL A 358 25.47 6.37 21.92
CA VAL A 358 24.16 6.30 21.28
C VAL A 358 23.90 4.84 20.95
N LEU A 359 22.73 4.31 21.33
CA LEU A 359 22.34 2.95 21.00
C LEU A 359 22.13 2.81 19.48
N GLU A 360 22.72 1.75 18.91
CA GLU A 360 22.59 1.40 17.50
C GLU A 360 21.36 0.51 17.27
N ILE A 361 20.58 0.84 16.28
CA ILE A 361 19.51 0.00 15.72
C ILE A 361 19.98 -0.44 14.36
N THR A 362 20.21 -1.74 14.19
CA THR A 362 20.75 -2.31 12.95
C THR A 362 19.71 -3.22 12.32
N LEU A 363 19.25 -2.84 11.11
CA LEU A 363 18.34 -3.64 10.28
C LEU A 363 19.17 -4.57 9.37
N ASP A 364 19.89 -5.50 9.99
CA ASP A 364 20.77 -6.49 9.35
C ASP A 364 20.09 -7.86 9.10
N ARG A 365 18.78 -7.91 9.22
CA ARG A 365 17.93 -9.11 9.13
C ARG A 365 16.57 -8.72 8.56
N PRO A 366 15.69 -9.70 8.24
CA PRO A 366 14.36 -9.39 7.72
C PRO A 366 13.58 -8.40 8.59
N PHE A 367 12.96 -7.41 7.95
CA PHE A 367 12.16 -6.38 8.61
C PHE A 367 10.93 -6.00 7.79
N LEU A 368 9.91 -5.48 8.45
CA LEU A 368 8.76 -4.85 7.80
C LEU A 368 9.01 -3.35 7.64
N PHE A 369 8.39 -2.79 6.61
CA PHE A 369 8.30 -1.34 6.46
C PHE A 369 6.88 -0.93 6.07
N LEU A 370 6.47 0.27 6.49
CA LEU A 370 5.22 0.91 6.09
C LEU A 370 5.50 2.36 5.74
N VAL A 371 4.97 2.84 4.62
CA VAL A 371 4.97 4.27 4.29
C VAL A 371 3.58 4.82 4.52
N GLN A 372 3.49 5.84 5.35
CA GLN A 372 2.22 6.45 5.73
C GLN A 372 2.16 7.93 5.36
N HIS A 373 0.96 8.39 5.05
CA HIS A 373 0.65 9.80 4.92
C HIS A 373 0.07 10.31 6.24
N LYS A 374 0.86 11.09 6.99
CA LYS A 374 0.52 11.51 8.36
C LYS A 374 -0.79 12.32 8.46
N PRO A 375 -1.04 13.31 7.57
CA PRO A 375 -2.25 14.13 7.67
C PRO A 375 -3.55 13.36 7.53
N THR A 376 -3.56 12.30 6.72
CA THR A 376 -4.77 11.48 6.49
C THR A 376 -4.76 10.17 7.24
N GLY A 377 -3.59 9.70 7.67
CA GLY A 377 -3.42 8.38 8.27
C GLY A 377 -3.43 7.22 7.26
N ALA A 378 -3.49 7.49 5.97
CA ALA A 378 -3.46 6.47 4.93
C ALA A 378 -2.12 5.71 4.91
N VAL A 379 -2.17 4.39 4.78
CA VAL A 379 -1.01 3.54 4.54
C VAL A 379 -0.85 3.36 3.03
N LEU A 380 0.20 3.97 2.49
CA LEU A 380 0.45 4.00 1.05
C LEU A 380 1.15 2.74 0.57
N PHE A 381 2.15 2.32 1.34
CA PHE A 381 2.95 1.12 1.08
C PHE A 381 3.14 0.35 2.37
N MET A 382 3.24 -0.94 2.24
CA MET A 382 3.79 -1.82 3.24
C MET A 382 4.52 -2.97 2.56
N GLY A 383 5.48 -3.53 3.25
CA GLY A 383 6.24 -4.63 2.68
C GLY A 383 7.16 -5.27 3.69
N GLN A 384 7.82 -6.30 3.20
CA GLN A 384 8.89 -7.00 3.90
C GLN A 384 10.16 -7.02 3.05
N VAL A 385 11.27 -6.79 3.70
CA VAL A 385 12.61 -6.97 3.14
C VAL A 385 13.18 -8.25 3.73
N MET A 386 13.28 -9.29 2.91
CA MET A 386 13.83 -10.59 3.30
C MET A 386 15.29 -10.73 2.85
N GLU A 387 15.64 -10.01 1.76
CA GLU A 387 16.97 -9.91 1.18
C GLU A 387 17.10 -8.58 0.41
N PRO A 388 17.90 -7.60 0.88
CA PRO A 388 18.01 -6.28 0.25
C PRO A 388 18.66 -6.30 -1.13
N ALA A 389 19.53 -7.29 -1.41
CA ALA A 389 20.28 -7.45 -2.65
C ALA A 389 19.48 -8.17 -3.77
N GLY A 390 18.19 -8.37 -3.61
CA GLY A 390 17.33 -8.99 -4.62
C GLY A 390 17.39 -8.23 -5.95
N LYS A 391 17.52 -9.01 -7.05
CA LYS A 391 17.51 -8.49 -8.43
C LYS A 391 16.13 -8.02 -8.83
#